data_680f75ea0130998a6c4b27e056d6c6af
#
_entry.id   680f75ea0130998a6c4b27e056d6c6af
#
_cell.length_a   1.000
_cell.length_b   1.000
_cell.length_c   1.000
_cell.angle_alpha   90.00
_cell.angle_beta   90.00
_cell.angle_gamma   90.00
#
_symmetry.space_group_name_H-M   'P 1'
#
loop_
_entity.id
_entity.type
_entity.pdbx_description
1 polymer ?
#
loop_
_entity_poly.entity_id
_entity_poly.type
_entity_poly.pdbx_seq_one_letter_code
_entity_poly.pdbx_strand_id
1 'polypeptide(L)'
;GTYLHSDNRIVINISRTEDVKSVLAHEIQHAIQRMEGFARGSSPEEFKNTAENVILDIVQATDGRILEGGGFDNTPKGIFAALGREVPYGTILRHYDYPLSLVAEKYGYENIFDLVNDIDRFKSSIQKYRSTAGEAEARNVQTRMNFTSGQRRNTLAVSTEDIARSEQIFLSREARMDELARHASFLAGKQHIPVEVIRRADEVSSPDVRGLLSCGKDIRGWYDIPSQHICLYLPHA
;
A
#
# COMPACT_ATOMS: atom_id res chain seq x y z
N GLY A 1 -4.47 -15.58 12.89
CA GLY A 1 -4.43 -16.52 11.76
C GLY A 1 -3.33 -16.20 10.80
N THR A 2 -3.04 -17.08 9.92
CA THR A 2 -2.07 -16.85 8.83
C THR A 2 -2.37 -17.81 7.68
N TYR A 3 -2.47 -17.29 6.47
CA TYR A 3 -2.47 -18.09 5.26
C TYR A 3 -1.05 -18.34 4.77
N LEU A 4 -0.61 -19.59 4.77
CA LEU A 4 0.71 -20.03 4.31
C LEU A 4 0.66 -20.29 2.80
N HIS A 5 1.24 -19.38 2.02
CA HIS A 5 1.23 -19.43 0.56
C HIS A 5 1.92 -20.67 -0.03
N SER A 6 3.04 -21.12 0.59
CA SER A 6 3.79 -22.29 0.12
C SER A 6 3.00 -23.57 0.13
N ASP A 7 2.17 -23.74 1.16
CA ASP A 7 1.50 -24.99 1.47
C ASP A 7 0.01 -24.95 1.15
N ASN A 8 -0.49 -23.80 0.70
CA ASN A 8 -1.92 -23.53 0.53
C ASN A 8 -2.73 -23.89 1.79
N ARG A 9 -2.24 -23.48 2.97
CA ARG A 9 -2.73 -23.87 4.28
C ARG A 9 -3.05 -22.65 5.14
N ILE A 10 -4.19 -22.69 5.82
CA ILE A 10 -4.56 -21.71 6.84
C ILE A 10 -4.19 -22.26 8.22
N VAL A 11 -3.51 -21.46 9.03
CA VAL A 11 -3.16 -21.75 10.42
C VAL A 11 -3.86 -20.75 11.32
N ILE A 12 -4.63 -21.23 12.30
CA ILE A 12 -5.33 -20.38 13.26
C ILE A 12 -4.88 -20.76 14.68
N ASN A 13 -4.40 -19.76 15.42
CA ASN A 13 -4.10 -19.94 16.84
C ASN A 13 -5.36 -19.70 17.67
N ILE A 14 -6.07 -20.79 18.00
CA ILE A 14 -7.34 -20.75 18.74
C ILE A 14 -7.20 -20.26 20.19
N SER A 15 -5.99 -20.33 20.77
CA SER A 15 -5.75 -19.85 22.15
C SER A 15 -5.65 -18.33 22.24
N ARG A 16 -5.51 -17.61 21.11
CA ARG A 16 -5.37 -16.15 21.02
C ARG A 16 -6.49 -15.47 20.25
N THR A 17 -7.53 -16.22 19.88
CA THR A 17 -8.58 -15.73 19.00
C THR A 17 -9.94 -16.01 19.58
N GLU A 18 -10.68 -14.97 19.97
CA GLU A 18 -12.06 -15.08 20.47
C GLU A 18 -13.06 -15.39 19.34
N ASP A 19 -12.82 -14.86 18.14
CA ASP A 19 -13.66 -15.08 16.95
C ASP A 19 -12.91 -15.85 15.84
N VAL A 20 -12.88 -17.17 15.98
CA VAL A 20 -12.26 -18.09 15.01
C VAL A 20 -12.89 -17.97 13.62
N LYS A 21 -14.21 -17.74 13.54
CA LYS A 21 -14.90 -17.63 12.23
C LYS A 21 -14.47 -16.39 11.48
N SER A 22 -14.33 -15.27 12.18
CA SER A 22 -13.88 -14.01 11.60
C SER A 22 -12.44 -14.13 11.09
N VAL A 23 -11.54 -14.68 11.87
CA VAL A 23 -10.16 -14.92 11.45
C VAL A 23 -10.12 -15.89 10.26
N LEU A 24 -10.88 -16.98 10.29
CA LEU A 24 -10.94 -17.91 9.18
C LEU A 24 -11.43 -17.24 7.88
N ALA A 25 -12.46 -16.41 7.97
CA ALA A 25 -12.97 -15.67 6.81
C ALA A 25 -11.90 -14.73 6.20
N HIS A 26 -11.10 -14.09 7.05
CA HIS A 26 -9.96 -13.25 6.65
C HIS A 26 -8.90 -14.07 5.88
N GLU A 27 -8.46 -15.19 6.45
CA GLU A 27 -7.44 -16.04 5.83
C GLU A 27 -7.92 -16.73 4.54
N ILE A 28 -9.21 -17.08 4.47
CA ILE A 28 -9.83 -17.58 3.23
C ILE A 28 -9.78 -16.51 2.15
N GLN A 29 -10.01 -15.24 2.50
CA GLN A 29 -9.92 -14.15 1.52
C GLN A 29 -8.51 -14.03 0.94
N HIS A 30 -7.46 -14.19 1.74
CA HIS A 30 -6.08 -14.23 1.23
C HIS A 30 -5.85 -15.43 0.28
N ALA A 31 -6.44 -16.58 0.55
CA ALA A 31 -6.38 -17.70 -0.38
C ALA A 31 -7.08 -17.40 -1.71
N ILE A 32 -8.26 -16.75 -1.66
CA ILE A 32 -9.00 -16.34 -2.86
C ILE A 32 -8.18 -15.30 -3.65
N GLN A 33 -7.63 -14.29 -3.00
CA GLN A 33 -6.78 -13.26 -3.61
C GLN A 33 -5.63 -13.88 -4.39
N ARG A 34 -5.01 -14.91 -3.83
CA ARG A 34 -3.94 -15.64 -4.52
C ARG A 34 -4.45 -16.40 -5.74
N MET A 35 -5.57 -17.12 -5.62
CA MET A 35 -6.13 -17.91 -6.72
C MET A 35 -6.60 -17.04 -7.88
N GLU A 36 -7.14 -15.88 -7.57
CA GLU A 36 -7.68 -14.95 -8.56
C GLU A 36 -6.63 -13.95 -9.09
N GLY A 37 -5.43 -13.91 -8.46
CA GLY A 37 -4.32 -13.09 -8.92
C GLY A 37 -4.50 -11.57 -8.75
N PHE A 38 -5.35 -11.14 -7.81
CA PHE A 38 -5.48 -9.71 -7.50
C PHE A 38 -4.75 -9.31 -6.21
N ALA A 39 -5.01 -8.11 -5.69
CA ALA A 39 -4.25 -7.51 -4.59
C ALA A 39 -4.01 -8.48 -3.42
N ARG A 40 -2.76 -8.84 -3.21
CA ARG A 40 -2.37 -9.74 -2.13
C ARG A 40 -2.35 -9.05 -0.77
N GLY A 41 -2.48 -9.82 0.29
CA GLY A 41 -2.13 -9.41 1.64
C GLY A 41 -0.62 -9.13 1.77
N SER A 42 -0.21 -8.62 2.89
CA SER A 42 1.18 -8.23 3.20
C SER A 42 1.55 -8.54 4.64
N SER A 43 2.76 -8.20 5.01
CA SER A 43 3.18 -8.13 6.41
C SER A 43 3.81 -6.78 6.71
N PRO A 44 3.84 -6.34 7.98
CA PRO A 44 4.49 -5.08 8.35
C PRO A 44 5.96 -5.00 7.92
N GLU A 45 6.66 -6.14 7.89
CA GLU A 45 8.08 -6.26 7.56
C GLU A 45 8.39 -5.99 6.08
N GLU A 46 7.37 -6.06 5.22
CA GLU A 46 7.52 -5.77 3.77
C GLU A 46 7.70 -4.28 3.49
N PHE A 47 7.35 -3.41 4.43
CA PHE A 47 7.37 -1.97 4.19
C PHE A 47 8.71 -1.34 4.56
N LYS A 48 9.28 -0.63 3.59
CA LYS A 48 10.41 0.28 3.75
C LYS A 48 9.93 1.71 3.84
N ASN A 49 10.81 2.62 4.26
CA ASN A 49 10.49 4.05 4.40
C ASN A 49 9.30 4.28 5.33
N THR A 50 9.33 3.65 6.50
CA THR A 50 8.37 3.85 7.58
C THR A 50 8.97 4.77 8.64
N ALA A 51 8.16 5.34 9.50
CA ALA A 51 8.65 6.16 10.62
C ALA A 51 9.67 5.38 11.46
N GLU A 52 9.43 4.11 11.72
CA GLU A 52 10.35 3.24 12.47
C GLU A 52 11.70 3.08 11.75
N ASN A 53 11.71 2.96 10.43
CA ASN A 53 12.96 2.85 9.67
C ASN A 53 13.73 4.18 9.67
N VAL A 54 13.05 5.32 9.56
CA VAL A 54 13.68 6.65 9.68
C VAL A 54 14.37 6.78 11.04
N ILE A 55 13.65 6.44 12.12
CA ILE A 55 14.18 6.50 13.47
C ILE A 55 15.37 5.56 13.65
N LEU A 56 15.25 4.32 13.15
CA LEU A 56 16.34 3.35 13.22
C LEU A 56 17.59 3.84 12.49
N ASP A 57 17.44 4.43 11.31
CA ASP A 57 18.57 4.99 10.56
C ASP A 57 19.22 6.16 11.30
N ILE A 58 18.43 7.05 11.95
CA ILE A 58 18.95 8.13 12.81
C ILE A 58 19.72 7.55 14.00
N VAL A 59 19.18 6.52 14.65
CA VAL A 59 19.86 5.83 15.76
C VAL A 59 21.20 5.23 15.30
N GLN A 60 21.22 4.55 14.16
CA GLN A 60 22.42 3.97 13.59
C GLN A 60 23.45 5.05 13.18
N ALA A 61 23.00 6.13 12.55
CA ALA A 61 23.84 7.25 12.13
C ALA A 61 24.50 7.98 13.32
N THR A 62 23.93 7.86 14.52
CA THR A 62 24.45 8.45 15.77
C THR A 62 25.12 7.43 16.68
N ASP A 63 25.46 6.24 16.19
CA ASP A 63 26.02 5.13 16.97
C ASP A 63 25.22 4.83 18.27
N GLY A 64 23.89 5.02 18.21
CA GLY A 64 23.00 4.84 19.35
C GLY A 64 23.02 5.99 20.37
N ARG A 65 23.89 7.00 20.22
CA ARG A 65 24.03 8.12 21.18
C ARG A 65 22.75 8.92 21.37
N ILE A 66 21.90 8.99 20.37
CA ILE A 66 20.60 9.67 20.47
C ILE A 66 19.68 9.05 21.52
N LEU A 67 19.88 7.79 21.88
CA LEU A 67 19.09 7.07 22.90
C LEU A 67 19.63 7.28 24.31
N GLU A 68 20.87 7.74 24.45
CA GLU A 68 21.52 7.92 25.75
C GLU A 68 20.88 9.09 26.55
N GLY A 69 20.91 9.02 27.85
CA GLY A 69 20.45 10.09 28.75
C GLY A 69 18.94 10.17 29.00
N GLY A 70 18.16 9.21 28.50
CA GLY A 70 16.71 9.11 28.71
C GLY A 70 15.88 10.17 27.99
N GLY A 71 14.55 10.03 28.04
CA GLY A 71 13.61 11.00 27.43
C GLY A 71 13.58 11.05 25.91
N PHE A 72 14.16 10.06 25.22
CA PHE A 72 13.97 9.92 23.77
C PHE A 72 12.55 9.42 23.51
N ASP A 73 11.84 10.12 22.66
CA ASP A 73 10.60 9.67 22.08
C ASP A 73 10.64 9.86 20.55
N ASN A 74 9.71 9.21 19.86
CA ASN A 74 9.68 9.19 18.40
C ASN A 74 8.98 10.42 17.78
N THR A 75 8.69 11.45 18.59
CA THR A 75 8.14 12.71 18.08
C THR A 75 9.23 13.60 17.51
N PRO A 76 8.93 14.49 16.54
CA PRO A 76 9.88 15.47 16.06
C PRO A 76 10.57 16.23 17.23
N LYS A 77 9.80 16.64 18.21
CA LYS A 77 10.31 17.35 19.40
C LYS A 77 11.30 16.51 20.21
N GLY A 78 10.99 15.23 20.44
CA GLY A 78 11.86 14.30 21.17
C GLY A 78 13.15 14.03 20.41
N ILE A 79 13.08 13.85 19.11
CA ILE A 79 14.25 13.63 18.26
C ILE A 79 15.14 14.89 18.24
N PHE A 80 14.58 16.09 18.06
CA PHE A 80 15.36 17.33 18.10
C PHE A 80 16.01 17.56 19.48
N ALA A 81 15.28 17.31 20.55
CA ALA A 81 15.86 17.39 21.92
C ALA A 81 17.03 16.44 22.09
N ALA A 82 16.94 15.24 21.55
CA ALA A 82 18.01 14.25 21.60
C ALA A 82 19.22 14.64 20.72
N LEU A 83 19.00 15.12 19.52
CA LEU A 83 20.07 15.60 18.62
C LEU A 83 20.80 16.82 19.18
N GLY A 84 20.12 17.64 19.97
CA GLY A 84 20.71 18.82 20.64
C GLY A 84 21.53 18.51 21.89
N ARG A 85 21.57 17.26 22.38
CA ARG A 85 22.32 16.90 23.60
C ARG A 85 23.82 17.07 23.43
N GLU A 86 24.47 17.55 24.50
CA GLU A 86 25.91 17.69 24.55
C GLU A 86 26.59 16.31 24.65
N VAL A 87 27.65 16.14 23.89
CA VAL A 87 28.61 15.04 23.95
C VAL A 87 30.02 15.65 24.01
N PRO A 88 31.11 14.88 24.30
CA PRO A 88 32.43 15.42 24.53
C PRO A 88 32.97 16.43 23.50
N TYR A 89 32.44 16.46 22.28
CA TYR A 89 32.92 17.32 21.20
C TYR A 89 31.83 18.25 20.61
N GLY A 90 30.79 18.54 21.38
CA GLY A 90 29.65 19.37 20.96
C GLY A 90 28.32 18.66 21.10
N THR A 91 27.32 19.05 20.31
CA THR A 91 26.03 18.36 20.30
C THR A 91 26.08 17.08 19.44
N ILE A 92 25.17 16.13 19.67
CA ILE A 92 25.02 14.93 18.85
C ILE A 92 24.85 15.33 17.39
N LEU A 93 23.99 16.30 17.11
CA LEU A 93 23.77 16.82 15.76
C LEU A 93 25.08 17.24 15.08
N ARG A 94 25.91 18.06 15.76
CA ARG A 94 27.16 18.56 15.18
C ARG A 94 28.20 17.45 15.02
N HIS A 95 28.28 16.54 15.99
CA HIS A 95 29.25 15.45 15.96
C HIS A 95 28.96 14.44 14.84
N TYR A 96 27.69 14.19 14.55
CA TYR A 96 27.22 13.23 13.56
C TYR A 96 26.58 13.91 12.31
N ASP A 97 26.94 15.17 12.02
CA ASP A 97 26.36 15.94 10.90
C ASP A 97 26.39 15.20 9.58
N TYR A 98 27.56 14.68 9.20
CA TYR A 98 27.72 13.95 7.95
C TYR A 98 26.90 12.64 7.88
N PRO A 99 26.94 11.70 8.84
CA PRO A 99 26.06 10.55 8.83
C PRO A 99 24.56 10.90 8.81
N LEU A 100 24.16 11.94 9.53
CA LEU A 100 22.77 12.40 9.53
C LEU A 100 22.35 13.01 8.21
N SER A 101 23.25 13.69 7.49
CA SER A 101 22.95 14.18 6.14
C SER A 101 22.71 13.04 5.16
N LEU A 102 23.46 11.95 5.24
CA LEU A 102 23.22 10.74 4.43
C LEU A 102 21.87 10.11 4.71
N VAL A 103 21.42 10.13 5.99
CA VAL A 103 20.07 9.66 6.32
C VAL A 103 19.02 10.57 5.67
N ALA A 104 19.16 11.88 5.74
CA ALA A 104 18.24 12.82 5.10
C ALA A 104 18.17 12.56 3.58
N GLU A 105 19.30 12.47 2.90
CA GLU A 105 19.40 12.20 1.47
C GLU A 105 18.72 10.87 1.08
N LYS A 106 18.92 9.81 1.86
CA LYS A 106 18.25 8.50 1.66
C LYS A 106 16.74 8.60 1.55
N TYR A 107 16.13 9.55 2.28
CA TYR A 107 14.68 9.78 2.29
C TYR A 107 14.24 10.95 1.40
N GLY A 108 15.17 11.55 0.64
CA GLY A 108 14.88 12.63 -0.31
C GLY A 108 14.75 14.01 0.31
N TYR A 109 15.37 14.24 1.49
CA TYR A 109 15.42 15.52 2.18
C TYR A 109 16.81 16.16 2.08
N GLU A 110 16.86 17.49 2.03
CA GLU A 110 18.12 18.24 1.96
C GLU A 110 18.91 18.19 3.29
N ASN A 111 18.21 18.08 4.40
CA ASN A 111 18.80 18.04 5.72
C ASN A 111 17.98 17.25 6.73
N ILE A 112 18.59 16.91 7.87
CA ILE A 112 17.96 16.10 8.91
C ILE A 112 16.78 16.80 9.59
N PHE A 113 16.77 18.13 9.63
CA PHE A 113 15.70 18.89 10.26
C PHE A 113 14.38 18.75 9.49
N ASP A 114 14.44 18.84 8.18
CA ASP A 114 13.26 18.68 7.34
C ASP A 114 12.71 17.26 7.39
N LEU A 115 13.60 16.25 7.36
CA LEU A 115 13.20 14.86 7.53
C LEU A 115 12.51 14.63 8.87
N VAL A 116 13.06 15.13 9.99
CA VAL A 116 12.50 14.97 11.33
C VAL A 116 11.18 15.72 11.47
N ASN A 117 11.06 16.93 10.92
CA ASN A 117 9.78 17.66 10.93
C ASN A 117 8.66 16.91 10.20
N ASP A 118 9.02 16.19 9.16
CA ASP A 118 8.06 15.45 8.34
C ASP A 118 7.89 13.98 8.79
N ILE A 119 8.52 13.56 9.90
CA ILE A 119 8.51 12.15 10.32
C ILE A 119 7.10 11.61 10.53
N ASP A 120 6.17 12.46 10.98
CA ASP A 120 4.77 12.08 11.20
C ASP A 120 4.02 11.81 9.87
N ARG A 121 4.59 12.23 8.72
CA ARG A 121 4.05 11.88 7.39
C ARG A 121 4.38 10.45 6.98
N PHE A 122 5.40 9.85 7.59
CA PHE A 122 5.72 8.45 7.36
C PHE A 122 4.71 7.58 8.11
N LYS A 123 3.87 6.88 7.38
CA LYS A 123 3.00 5.87 7.99
C LYS A 123 3.86 4.80 8.65
N SER A 124 3.44 4.31 9.82
CA SER A 124 4.08 3.17 10.45
C SER A 124 3.95 1.91 9.58
N SER A 125 4.81 0.91 9.81
CA SER A 125 4.72 -0.38 9.12
C SER A 125 3.35 -1.03 9.29
N ILE A 126 2.76 -0.94 10.49
CA ILE A 126 1.41 -1.45 10.77
C ILE A 126 0.33 -0.66 10.02
N GLN A 127 0.46 0.67 9.95
CA GLN A 127 -0.48 1.50 9.20
C GLN A 127 -0.41 1.19 7.69
N LYS A 128 0.81 1.04 7.14
CA LYS A 128 1.00 0.64 5.75
C LYS A 128 0.42 -0.75 5.47
N TYR A 129 0.72 -1.72 6.33
CA TYR A 129 0.15 -3.05 6.27
C TYR A 129 -1.39 -3.00 6.22
N ARG A 130 -2.00 -2.31 7.18
CA ARG A 130 -3.47 -2.18 7.22
C ARG A 130 -4.06 -1.46 6.01
N SER A 131 -3.29 -0.58 5.37
CA SER A 131 -3.71 0.14 4.17
C SER A 131 -3.51 -0.66 2.88
N THR A 132 -2.92 -1.86 2.90
CA THR A 132 -2.84 -2.66 1.67
C THR A 132 -4.22 -3.10 1.22
N ALA A 133 -4.43 -3.09 -0.09
CA ALA A 133 -5.72 -3.43 -0.69
C ALA A 133 -6.18 -4.85 -0.30
N GLY A 134 -5.25 -5.82 -0.27
CA GLY A 134 -5.56 -7.19 0.14
C GLY A 134 -6.02 -7.28 1.60
N GLU A 135 -5.37 -6.55 2.51
CA GLU A 135 -5.75 -6.53 3.92
C GLU A 135 -7.07 -5.80 4.15
N ALA A 136 -7.29 -4.66 3.47
CA ALA A 136 -8.56 -3.91 3.55
C ALA A 136 -9.73 -4.79 3.07
N GLU A 137 -9.55 -5.53 1.98
CA GLU A 137 -10.55 -6.46 1.46
C GLU A 137 -10.83 -7.62 2.42
N ALA A 138 -9.78 -8.23 2.99
CA ALA A 138 -9.94 -9.33 3.94
C ALA A 138 -10.70 -8.87 5.20
N ARG A 139 -10.43 -7.67 5.72
CA ARG A 139 -11.21 -7.08 6.83
C ARG A 139 -12.64 -6.71 6.42
N ASN A 140 -12.84 -6.29 5.16
CA ASN A 140 -14.19 -6.05 4.65
C ASN A 140 -15.03 -7.33 4.60
N VAL A 141 -14.43 -8.47 4.25
CA VAL A 141 -15.10 -9.77 4.34
C VAL A 141 -15.51 -10.09 5.78
N GLN A 142 -14.66 -9.83 6.78
CA GLN A 142 -15.00 -9.98 8.19
C GLN A 142 -16.20 -9.10 8.58
N THR A 143 -16.18 -7.84 8.21
CA THR A 143 -17.27 -6.88 8.48
C THR A 143 -18.61 -7.37 7.91
N ARG A 144 -18.59 -7.94 6.71
CA ARG A 144 -19.77 -8.39 5.97
C ARG A 144 -20.17 -9.84 6.24
N MET A 145 -19.41 -10.54 7.06
CA MET A 145 -19.62 -11.98 7.33
C MET A 145 -21.04 -12.28 7.80
N ASN A 146 -21.59 -11.44 8.68
CA ASN A 146 -22.92 -11.61 9.28
C ASN A 146 -24.04 -10.93 8.50
N PHE A 147 -23.77 -10.33 7.34
CA PHE A 147 -24.79 -9.70 6.52
C PHE A 147 -25.74 -10.74 5.93
N THR A 148 -27.02 -10.48 6.02
CA THR A 148 -28.05 -11.22 5.30
C THR A 148 -27.88 -11.05 3.79
N SER A 149 -28.46 -11.93 2.99
CA SER A 149 -28.47 -11.82 1.52
C SER A 149 -29.08 -10.49 1.04
N GLY A 150 -30.08 -9.95 1.73
CA GLY A 150 -30.66 -8.65 1.45
C GLY A 150 -29.68 -7.51 1.71
N GLN A 151 -29.03 -7.51 2.86
CA GLN A 151 -28.00 -6.52 3.19
C GLN A 151 -26.85 -6.53 2.19
N ARG A 152 -26.36 -7.73 1.81
CA ARG A 152 -25.27 -7.85 0.82
C ARG A 152 -25.65 -7.28 -0.54
N ARG A 153 -26.90 -7.45 -0.98
CA ARG A 153 -27.39 -6.88 -2.26
C ARG A 153 -27.54 -5.36 -2.20
N ASN A 154 -27.95 -4.82 -1.06
CA ASN A 154 -28.27 -3.40 -0.91
C ASN A 154 -27.08 -2.55 -0.44
N THR A 155 -25.97 -3.17 -0.03
CA THR A 155 -24.77 -2.47 0.46
C THR A 155 -23.59 -2.78 -0.43
N LEU A 156 -23.06 -1.77 -1.09
CA LEU A 156 -21.86 -1.91 -1.92
C LEU A 156 -20.66 -2.35 -1.05
N ALA A 157 -19.80 -3.22 -1.57
CA ALA A 157 -18.62 -3.66 -0.84
C ALA A 157 -17.72 -2.48 -0.42
N VAL A 158 -17.53 -1.53 -1.32
CA VAL A 158 -16.71 -0.32 -1.07
C VAL A 158 -17.21 0.53 0.10
N SER A 159 -18.51 0.53 0.39
CA SER A 159 -19.06 1.33 1.49
C SER A 159 -18.84 0.73 2.88
N THR A 160 -18.30 -0.47 2.95
CA THR A 160 -17.97 -1.18 4.21
C THR A 160 -16.46 -1.42 4.38
N GLU A 161 -15.64 -0.91 3.47
CA GLU A 161 -14.19 -0.89 3.61
C GLU A 161 -13.79 0.11 4.70
N ASP A 162 -12.84 -0.27 5.54
CA ASP A 162 -12.31 0.56 6.63
C ASP A 162 -11.22 1.55 6.16
N ILE A 163 -10.69 1.34 4.97
CA ILE A 163 -9.72 2.21 4.30
C ILE A 163 -10.27 2.59 2.94
N ALA A 164 -10.38 3.89 2.67
CA ALA A 164 -10.84 4.38 1.38
C ALA A 164 -9.94 3.87 0.24
N ARG A 165 -10.52 3.49 -0.91
CA ARG A 165 -9.75 2.92 -2.04
C ARG A 165 -8.63 3.84 -2.54
N SER A 166 -8.83 5.16 -2.46
CA SER A 166 -7.79 6.14 -2.80
C SER A 166 -6.57 6.12 -1.87
N GLU A 167 -6.73 5.56 -0.66
CA GLU A 167 -5.68 5.45 0.36
C GLU A 167 -5.08 4.04 0.44
N GLN A 168 -5.64 3.09 -0.32
CA GLN A 168 -5.16 1.72 -0.32
C GLN A 168 -3.83 1.60 -1.08
N ILE A 169 -2.93 0.78 -0.54
CA ILE A 169 -1.63 0.46 -1.11
C ILE A 169 -1.75 -0.84 -1.90
N PHE A 170 -1.48 -0.77 -3.19
CA PHE A 170 -1.39 -1.95 -4.05
C PHE A 170 0.07 -2.38 -4.17
N LEU A 171 0.38 -3.59 -3.74
CA LEU A 171 1.76 -4.11 -3.70
C LEU A 171 2.29 -4.51 -5.07
N SER A 172 1.43 -4.70 -6.05
CA SER A 172 1.84 -4.84 -7.45
C SER A 172 1.10 -3.84 -8.33
N ARG A 173 1.79 -3.37 -9.36
CA ARG A 173 1.18 -2.50 -10.38
C ARG A 173 0.06 -3.25 -11.11
N GLU A 174 0.26 -4.53 -11.39
CA GLU A 174 -0.71 -5.38 -12.06
C GLU A 174 -2.00 -5.51 -11.25
N ALA A 175 -1.91 -5.79 -9.94
CA ALA A 175 -3.09 -5.88 -9.08
C ALA A 175 -3.90 -4.58 -9.07
N ARG A 176 -3.24 -3.42 -9.02
CA ARG A 176 -3.92 -2.12 -9.12
C ARG A 176 -4.61 -1.93 -10.47
N MET A 177 -3.94 -2.31 -11.55
CA MET A 177 -4.48 -2.15 -12.89
C MET A 177 -5.67 -3.08 -13.11
N ASP A 178 -5.62 -4.32 -12.62
CA ASP A 178 -6.73 -5.26 -12.68
C ASP A 178 -7.93 -4.79 -11.85
N GLU A 179 -7.72 -4.19 -10.70
CA GLU A 179 -8.80 -3.60 -9.89
C GLU A 179 -9.45 -2.42 -10.61
N LEU A 180 -8.66 -1.54 -11.22
CA LEU A 180 -9.18 -0.44 -12.03
C LEU A 180 -10.00 -0.94 -13.22
N ALA A 181 -9.52 -1.98 -13.91
CA ALA A 181 -10.23 -2.60 -15.02
C ALA A 181 -11.57 -3.20 -14.58
N ARG A 182 -11.58 -3.95 -13.46
CA ARG A 182 -12.82 -4.51 -12.90
C ARG A 182 -13.81 -3.43 -12.50
N HIS A 183 -13.32 -2.36 -11.87
CA HIS A 183 -14.18 -1.25 -11.47
C HIS A 183 -14.77 -0.50 -12.67
N ALA A 184 -13.94 -0.24 -13.68
CA ALA A 184 -14.40 0.36 -14.94
C ALA A 184 -15.46 -0.51 -15.64
N SER A 185 -15.22 -1.83 -15.70
CA SER A 185 -16.18 -2.79 -16.28
C SER A 185 -17.51 -2.82 -15.51
N PHE A 186 -17.45 -2.74 -14.16
CA PHE A 186 -18.66 -2.68 -13.34
C PHE A 186 -19.46 -1.39 -13.58
N LEU A 187 -18.78 -0.24 -13.64
CA LEU A 187 -19.43 1.05 -13.89
C LEU A 187 -20.02 1.12 -15.31
N ALA A 188 -19.26 0.64 -16.30
CA ALA A 188 -19.72 0.60 -17.68
C ALA A 188 -20.88 -0.38 -17.87
N GLY A 189 -20.87 -1.51 -17.16
CA GLY A 189 -21.97 -2.48 -17.17
C GLY A 189 -23.30 -1.89 -16.72
N LYS A 190 -23.29 -0.94 -15.76
CA LYS A 190 -24.48 -0.19 -15.34
C LYS A 190 -25.05 0.71 -16.44
N GLN A 191 -24.21 1.15 -17.38
CA GLN A 191 -24.58 1.98 -18.52
C GLN A 191 -24.72 1.15 -19.81
N HIS A 192 -24.62 -0.18 -19.73
CA HIS A 192 -24.61 -1.09 -20.86
C HIS A 192 -23.52 -0.79 -21.91
N ILE A 193 -22.37 -0.24 -21.45
CA ILE A 193 -21.22 0.04 -22.31
C ILE A 193 -20.20 -1.09 -22.12
N PRO A 194 -19.83 -1.83 -23.16
CA PRO A 194 -18.79 -2.85 -23.04
C PRO A 194 -17.41 -2.24 -22.71
N VAL A 195 -16.62 -2.94 -21.90
CA VAL A 195 -15.23 -2.56 -21.59
C VAL A 195 -14.31 -3.63 -22.12
N GLU A 196 -13.36 -3.25 -22.93
CA GLU A 196 -12.28 -4.09 -23.43
C GLU A 196 -10.98 -3.72 -22.71
N VAL A 197 -10.29 -4.72 -22.19
CA VAL A 197 -8.97 -4.52 -21.55
C VAL A 197 -7.89 -5.04 -22.49
N ILE A 198 -7.05 -4.13 -22.95
CA ILE A 198 -5.97 -4.40 -23.90
C ILE A 198 -4.64 -4.42 -23.13
N ARG A 199 -3.89 -5.48 -23.25
CA ARG A 199 -2.60 -5.69 -22.56
C ARG A 199 -1.40 -5.37 -23.42
N ARG A 200 -1.52 -5.49 -24.72
CA ARG A 200 -0.43 -5.33 -25.66
C ARG A 200 -0.78 -4.30 -26.73
N ALA A 201 0.20 -3.50 -27.14
CA ALA A 201 -0.01 -2.44 -28.13
C ALA A 201 -0.44 -2.98 -29.51
N ASP A 202 -0.03 -4.20 -29.85
CA ASP A 202 -0.43 -4.86 -31.12
C ASP A 202 -1.90 -5.34 -31.14
N GLU A 203 -2.52 -5.48 -29.98
CA GLU A 203 -3.95 -5.81 -29.83
C GLU A 203 -4.88 -4.61 -30.05
N VAL A 204 -4.33 -3.38 -30.06
CA VAL A 204 -5.11 -2.17 -30.28
C VAL A 204 -5.68 -2.15 -31.70
N SER A 205 -7.01 -2.16 -31.82
CA SER A 205 -7.70 -2.16 -33.10
C SER A 205 -7.56 -0.83 -33.84
N SER A 206 -7.57 0.30 -33.13
CA SER A 206 -7.45 1.64 -33.71
C SER A 206 -6.02 1.94 -34.20
N PRO A 207 -5.81 2.16 -35.51
CA PRO A 207 -4.48 2.50 -36.03
C PRO A 207 -3.92 3.80 -35.47
N ASP A 208 -4.77 4.80 -35.23
CA ASP A 208 -4.37 6.10 -34.69
C ASP A 208 -3.86 5.97 -33.26
N VAL A 209 -4.58 5.23 -32.42
CA VAL A 209 -4.16 4.97 -31.02
C VAL A 209 -2.88 4.13 -30.99
N ARG A 210 -2.77 3.12 -31.85
CA ARG A 210 -1.56 2.31 -31.99
C ARG A 210 -0.35 3.16 -32.39
N GLY A 211 -0.54 4.09 -33.33
CA GLY A 211 0.48 5.04 -33.77
C GLY A 211 0.93 5.96 -32.61
N LEU A 212 -0.01 6.46 -31.82
CA LEU A 212 0.30 7.27 -30.64
C LEU A 212 1.06 6.49 -29.54
N LEU A 213 0.67 5.26 -29.28
CA LEU A 213 1.38 4.38 -28.34
C LEU A 213 2.80 4.07 -28.81
N SER A 214 3.01 3.82 -30.11
CA SER A 214 4.33 3.56 -30.69
C SER A 214 5.26 4.79 -30.60
N CYS A 215 4.69 6.00 -30.56
CA CYS A 215 5.40 7.25 -30.35
C CYS A 215 5.65 7.57 -28.85
N GLY A 216 5.38 6.63 -27.94
CA GLY A 216 5.62 6.81 -26.51
C GLY A 216 4.60 7.70 -25.79
N LYS A 217 3.42 7.93 -26.38
CA LYS A 217 2.34 8.66 -25.71
C LYS A 217 1.71 7.80 -24.63
N ASP A 218 1.49 8.38 -23.45
CA ASP A 218 0.86 7.70 -22.30
C ASP A 218 -0.67 7.73 -22.46
N ILE A 219 -1.20 6.79 -23.23
CA ILE A 219 -2.65 6.62 -23.42
C ILE A 219 -3.09 5.45 -22.55
N ARG A 220 -4.05 5.67 -21.66
CA ARG A 220 -4.55 4.67 -20.72
C ARG A 220 -5.94 4.18 -21.04
N GLY A 221 -6.69 4.94 -21.82
CA GLY A 221 -8.02 4.53 -22.25
C GLY A 221 -8.59 5.47 -23.30
N TRP A 222 -9.52 4.96 -24.07
CA TRP A 222 -10.28 5.73 -25.06
C TRP A 222 -11.66 5.08 -25.28
N TYR A 223 -12.57 5.81 -25.86
CA TYR A 223 -13.83 5.27 -26.35
C TYR A 223 -13.69 4.99 -27.84
N ASP A 224 -13.88 3.73 -28.22
CA ASP A 224 -13.86 3.32 -29.61
C ASP A 224 -15.25 3.50 -30.25
N ILE A 225 -15.40 4.53 -31.07
CA ILE A 225 -16.68 4.89 -31.65
C ILE A 225 -17.24 3.76 -32.55
N PRO A 226 -16.44 3.11 -33.42
CA PRO A 226 -16.94 2.04 -34.27
C PRO A 226 -17.49 0.84 -33.53
N SER A 227 -16.82 0.39 -32.47
CA SER A 227 -17.25 -0.76 -31.66
C SER A 227 -18.18 -0.37 -30.51
N GLN A 228 -18.26 0.92 -30.19
CA GLN A 228 -18.97 1.45 -29.01
C GLN A 228 -18.46 0.87 -27.68
N HIS A 229 -17.16 0.59 -27.60
CA HIS A 229 -16.51 0.06 -26.42
C HIS A 229 -15.66 1.11 -25.71
N ILE A 230 -15.54 1.00 -24.38
CA ILE A 230 -14.46 1.63 -23.63
C ILE A 230 -13.26 0.71 -23.69
N CYS A 231 -12.16 1.18 -24.24
CA CYS A 231 -10.90 0.45 -24.30
C CYS A 231 -9.97 0.96 -23.20
N LEU A 232 -9.43 0.06 -22.38
CA LEU A 232 -8.43 0.35 -21.35
C LEU A 232 -7.11 -0.32 -21.74
N TYR A 233 -6.07 0.49 -21.92
CA TYR A 233 -4.73 -0.01 -22.19
C TYR A 233 -3.95 -0.16 -20.89
N LEU A 234 -3.77 -1.40 -20.46
CA LEU A 234 -3.12 -1.78 -19.21
C LEU A 234 -1.95 -2.73 -19.52
N PRO A 235 -0.81 -2.21 -20.04
CA PRO A 235 0.30 -3.06 -20.42
C PRO A 235 0.86 -3.79 -19.19
N HIS A 236 1.28 -5.03 -19.40
CA HIS A 236 2.09 -5.74 -18.41
C HIS A 236 3.40 -4.97 -18.18
N ALA A 237 3.82 -4.91 -16.90
CA ALA A 237 5.07 -4.25 -16.50
C ALA A 237 6.28 -5.10 -16.85
#